data_cf1a0a2ab1c3cb2719d5b4893b1de171
#
_entry.id   cf1a0a2ab1c3cb2719d5b4893b1de171
#
_cell.length_a   1.000
_cell.length_b   1.000
_cell.length_c   1.000
_cell.angle_alpha   90.00
_cell.angle_beta   90.00
_cell.angle_gamma   90.00
#
_symmetry.space_group_name_H-M   'P 1'
#
loop_
_entity.id
_entity.type
_entity.pdbx_description
1 polymer ?
#
loop_
_entity_poly.entity_id
_entity_poly.type
_entity_poly.pdbx_seq_one_letter_code
_entity_poly.pdbx_strand_id
1 'polypeptide(L)'
;MIWLLPSAIALLMKVFLFFYSDVHKKKYFFTFLVLTFTLNLLELLGFFSLAQNSTALKLYYFTAVFTFFYLAVVCSDISQSCQWLKSDFLLVAVSILAVTIFLTSYMVVDFKPLPNGSITKVAGEYYFIFQIYAISILLLALNVLIRRLVTRCDYQLRVQCLIALLAFTPFILVILSLMFVMQLGYQINMVGFLSLATSFMLLMFISLSDKHKLFTMMSFVPFSRERQYRLKLLKLMRQFDGPIVGQHINIKAILKEVEGVVIDHTNHYFPTQKEVAKMLTISESSLSRKVDRQTKEPQDED
;
A
#
# COMPACT_ATOMS: atom_id res chain seq x y z
N MET A 1 21.95 -7.57 17.28
CA MET A 1 20.64 -8.17 16.95
C MET A 1 19.44 -7.22 17.11
N ILE A 2 19.40 -6.33 18.09
CA ILE A 2 18.27 -5.40 18.32
C ILE A 2 17.98 -4.51 17.09
N TRP A 3 19.01 -4.07 16.37
CA TRP A 3 18.87 -3.22 15.17
C TRP A 3 18.26 -3.89 13.95
N LEU A 4 18.20 -5.23 13.92
CA LEU A 4 17.58 -6.00 12.85
C LEU A 4 16.06 -6.12 13.04
N LEU A 5 15.56 -5.98 14.27
CA LEU A 5 14.15 -6.15 14.62
C LEU A 5 13.19 -5.24 13.83
N PRO A 6 13.47 -3.91 13.68
CA PRO A 6 12.58 -3.04 12.91
C PRO A 6 12.43 -3.45 11.45
N SER A 7 13.53 -3.84 10.79
CA SER A 7 13.51 -4.32 9.41
C SER A 7 12.76 -5.63 9.26
N ALA A 8 12.91 -6.56 10.21
CA ALA A 8 12.20 -7.82 10.20
C ALA A 8 10.68 -7.63 10.37
N ILE A 9 10.27 -6.78 11.32
CA ILE A 9 8.86 -6.42 11.51
C ILE A 9 8.31 -5.76 10.25
N ALA A 10 9.04 -4.82 9.65
CA ALA A 10 8.67 -4.17 8.42
C ALA A 10 8.47 -5.14 7.25
N LEU A 11 9.33 -6.15 7.15
CA LEU A 11 9.21 -7.20 6.14
C LEU A 11 7.95 -8.05 6.36
N LEU A 12 7.71 -8.50 7.59
CA LEU A 12 6.52 -9.26 7.95
C LEU A 12 5.23 -8.49 7.64
N MET A 13 5.19 -7.20 7.95
CA MET A 13 4.04 -6.35 7.59
C MET A 13 3.81 -6.29 6.09
N LYS A 14 4.86 -6.16 5.29
CA LYS A 14 4.74 -6.14 3.81
C LYS A 14 4.29 -7.48 3.26
N VAL A 15 4.80 -8.59 3.79
CA VAL A 15 4.33 -9.95 3.47
C VAL A 15 2.84 -10.09 3.79
N PHE A 16 2.44 -9.63 4.99
CA PHE A 16 1.02 -9.62 5.36
C PHE A 16 0.17 -8.83 4.36
N LEU A 17 0.64 -7.64 3.93
CA LEU A 17 -0.07 -6.83 2.94
C LEU A 17 -0.17 -7.53 1.57
N PHE A 18 0.84 -8.25 1.13
CA PHE A 18 0.78 -9.03 -0.12
C PHE A 18 -0.32 -10.08 -0.11
N PHE A 19 -0.45 -10.81 1.00
CA PHE A 19 -1.40 -11.92 1.09
C PHE A 19 -2.82 -11.47 1.47
N TYR A 20 -2.97 -10.36 2.20
CA TYR A 20 -4.25 -9.96 2.80
C TYR A 20 -4.86 -8.70 2.20
N SER A 21 -4.23 -8.07 1.21
CA SER A 21 -4.80 -6.91 0.54
C SER A 21 -5.02 -7.14 -0.96
N ASP A 22 -6.05 -6.51 -1.51
CA ASP A 22 -6.34 -6.50 -2.95
C ASP A 22 -5.43 -5.52 -3.73
N VAL A 23 -4.23 -5.28 -3.21
CA VAL A 23 -3.23 -4.34 -3.78
C VAL A 23 -2.87 -4.69 -5.22
N HIS A 24 -2.88 -5.98 -5.56
CA HIS A 24 -2.59 -6.46 -6.92
C HIS A 24 -3.54 -5.91 -8.00
N LYS A 25 -4.74 -5.44 -7.61
CA LYS A 25 -5.67 -4.78 -8.53
C LYS A 25 -5.21 -3.38 -8.95
N LYS A 26 -4.30 -2.77 -8.19
CA LYS A 26 -3.74 -1.43 -8.46
C LYS A 26 -2.29 -1.55 -8.90
N LYS A 27 -2.07 -1.67 -10.22
CA LYS A 27 -0.76 -1.94 -10.83
C LYS A 27 0.39 -1.10 -10.25
N TYR A 28 0.25 0.21 -10.18
CA TYR A 28 1.33 1.09 -9.71
C TYR A 28 1.60 0.94 -8.22
N PHE A 29 0.56 0.80 -7.42
CA PHE A 29 0.70 0.59 -5.98
C PHE A 29 1.30 -0.78 -5.68
N PHE A 30 0.91 -1.81 -6.42
CA PHE A 30 1.50 -3.14 -6.31
C PHE A 30 3.00 -3.11 -6.64
N THR A 31 3.40 -2.46 -7.75
CA THR A 31 4.81 -2.30 -8.11
C THR A 31 5.59 -1.56 -7.02
N PHE A 32 5.02 -0.48 -6.46
CA PHE A 32 5.62 0.24 -5.34
C PHE A 32 5.80 -0.65 -4.10
N LEU A 33 4.81 -1.48 -3.78
CA LEU A 33 4.88 -2.42 -2.66
C LEU A 33 5.98 -3.48 -2.88
N VAL A 34 6.09 -4.03 -4.09
CA VAL A 34 7.17 -4.98 -4.46
C VAL A 34 8.54 -4.33 -4.31
N LEU A 35 8.72 -3.10 -4.81
CA LEU A 35 9.98 -2.39 -4.70
C LEU A 35 10.36 -2.08 -3.24
N THR A 36 9.41 -1.64 -2.43
CA THR A 36 9.65 -1.40 -0.99
C THR A 36 9.94 -2.69 -0.23
N PHE A 37 9.33 -3.81 -0.63
CA PHE A 37 9.64 -5.13 -0.10
C PHE A 37 11.09 -5.53 -0.46
N THR A 38 11.47 -5.37 -1.73
CA THR A 38 12.83 -5.68 -2.21
C THR A 38 13.88 -4.83 -1.49
N LEU A 39 13.63 -3.53 -1.32
CA LEU A 39 14.51 -2.65 -0.53
C LEU A 39 14.71 -3.17 0.89
N ASN A 40 13.63 -3.55 1.56
CA ASN A 40 13.68 -4.05 2.92
C ASN A 40 14.39 -5.41 3.01
N LEU A 41 14.23 -6.26 2.00
CA LEU A 41 14.94 -7.53 1.90
C LEU A 41 16.45 -7.31 1.73
N LEU A 42 16.86 -6.41 0.81
CA LEU A 42 18.27 -6.04 0.60
C LEU A 42 18.89 -5.44 1.86
N GLU A 43 18.12 -4.67 2.60
CA GLU A 43 18.51 -4.14 3.89
C GLU A 43 18.79 -5.25 4.91
N LEU A 44 17.85 -6.17 5.07
CA LEU A 44 18.03 -7.32 5.96
C LEU A 44 19.27 -8.15 5.58
N LEU A 45 19.46 -8.40 4.29
CA LEU A 45 20.63 -9.11 3.79
C LEU A 45 21.94 -8.36 4.11
N GLY A 46 21.92 -7.02 4.12
CA GLY A 46 23.06 -6.18 4.48
C GLY A 46 23.57 -6.35 5.93
N PHE A 47 22.74 -6.87 6.84
CA PHE A 47 23.16 -7.25 8.19
C PHE A 47 23.90 -8.60 8.24
N PHE A 48 23.79 -9.41 7.21
CA PHE A 48 24.49 -10.67 7.12
C PHE A 48 25.80 -10.50 6.35
N SER A 49 26.87 -11.11 6.83
CA SER A 49 28.21 -11.04 6.22
C SER A 49 28.25 -11.41 4.74
N LEU A 50 27.35 -12.26 4.29
CA LEU A 50 27.21 -12.71 2.90
C LEU A 50 26.84 -11.58 1.90
N ALA A 51 26.18 -10.52 2.36
CA ALA A 51 25.75 -9.41 1.53
C ALA A 51 26.50 -8.10 1.83
N GLN A 52 27.55 -8.14 2.65
CA GLN A 52 28.42 -6.99 2.90
C GLN A 52 29.40 -6.82 1.75
N ASN A 53 28.88 -6.41 0.59
CA ASN A 53 29.65 -6.11 -0.59
C ASN A 53 29.10 -4.85 -1.30
N SER A 54 29.94 -4.23 -2.13
CA SER A 54 29.57 -3.00 -2.86
C SER A 54 28.43 -3.26 -3.86
N THR A 55 28.32 -4.46 -4.40
CA THR A 55 27.27 -4.83 -5.36
C THR A 55 25.88 -4.85 -4.70
N ALA A 56 25.76 -5.39 -3.50
CA ALA A 56 24.49 -5.40 -2.76
C ALA A 56 24.05 -3.97 -2.44
N LEU A 57 24.99 -3.10 -2.07
CA LEU A 57 24.72 -1.70 -1.80
C LEU A 57 24.31 -0.94 -3.08
N LYS A 58 24.97 -1.19 -4.20
CA LYS A 58 24.58 -0.61 -5.51
C LYS A 58 23.19 -1.07 -5.93
N LEU A 59 22.85 -2.35 -5.70
CA LEU A 59 21.51 -2.90 -5.96
C LEU A 59 20.45 -2.25 -5.08
N TYR A 60 20.77 -1.94 -3.82
CA TYR A 60 19.90 -1.18 -2.93
C TYR A 60 19.58 0.21 -3.50
N TYR A 61 20.59 0.98 -3.94
CA TYR A 61 20.39 2.30 -4.54
C TYR A 61 19.66 2.24 -5.88
N PHE A 62 19.97 1.24 -6.70
CA PHE A 62 19.23 0.94 -7.94
C PHE A 62 17.72 0.76 -7.65
N THR A 63 17.38 -0.05 -6.68
CA THR A 63 15.99 -0.28 -6.29
C THR A 63 15.36 0.96 -5.66
N ALA A 64 16.12 1.75 -4.89
CA ALA A 64 15.64 2.99 -4.28
C ALA A 64 15.22 4.04 -5.31
N VAL A 65 15.95 4.17 -6.44
CA VAL A 65 15.57 5.06 -7.53
C VAL A 65 14.19 4.73 -8.06
N PHE A 66 13.91 3.47 -8.34
CA PHE A 66 12.58 3.05 -8.80
C PHE A 66 11.52 3.22 -7.70
N THR A 67 11.86 2.96 -6.45
CA THR A 67 10.90 3.12 -5.33
C THR A 67 10.41 4.56 -5.21
N PHE A 68 11.31 5.54 -5.27
CA PHE A 68 10.92 6.95 -5.21
C PHE A 68 10.12 7.38 -6.44
N PHE A 69 10.50 6.90 -7.62
CA PHE A 69 9.74 7.15 -8.85
C PHE A 69 8.31 6.60 -8.75
N TYR A 70 8.15 5.33 -8.36
CA TYR A 70 6.84 4.72 -8.25
C TYR A 70 5.99 5.30 -7.12
N LEU A 71 6.59 5.85 -6.06
CA LEU A 71 5.86 6.65 -5.08
C LEU A 71 5.20 7.87 -5.73
N ALA A 72 5.95 8.62 -6.56
CA ALA A 72 5.39 9.76 -7.28
C ALA A 72 4.31 9.34 -8.30
N VAL A 73 4.50 8.22 -8.98
CA VAL A 73 3.49 7.65 -9.89
C VAL A 73 2.21 7.26 -9.12
N VAL A 74 2.33 6.66 -7.95
CA VAL A 74 1.18 6.33 -7.07
C VAL A 74 0.46 7.60 -6.64
N CYS A 75 1.17 8.65 -6.21
CA CYS A 75 0.58 9.94 -5.87
C CYS A 75 -0.15 10.57 -7.07
N SER A 76 0.43 10.47 -8.27
CA SER A 76 -0.20 10.91 -9.52
C SER A 76 -1.46 10.09 -9.86
N ASP A 77 -1.44 8.79 -9.60
CA ASP A 77 -2.57 7.90 -9.84
C ASP A 77 -3.74 8.21 -8.90
N ILE A 78 -3.45 8.40 -7.60
CA ILE A 78 -4.44 8.76 -6.57
C ILE A 78 -5.06 10.12 -6.89
N SER A 79 -4.24 11.11 -7.25
CA SER A 79 -4.70 12.48 -7.54
C SER A 79 -5.36 12.62 -8.92
N GLN A 80 -5.29 11.59 -9.77
CA GLN A 80 -5.72 11.62 -11.17
C GLN A 80 -5.13 12.82 -11.93
N SER A 81 -3.89 13.18 -11.62
CA SER A 81 -3.19 14.33 -12.19
C SER A 81 -1.81 13.92 -12.71
N CYS A 82 -1.14 14.80 -13.45
CA CYS A 82 0.24 14.57 -13.91
C CYS A 82 0.45 13.23 -14.64
N GLN A 83 -0.42 12.91 -15.61
CA GLN A 83 -0.33 11.66 -16.38
C GLN A 83 1.02 11.47 -17.08
N TRP A 84 1.77 12.56 -17.34
CA TRP A 84 3.11 12.53 -17.89
C TRP A 84 4.11 11.74 -17.03
N LEU A 85 3.87 11.63 -15.68
CA LEU A 85 4.67 10.77 -14.79
C LEU A 85 4.57 9.27 -15.15
N LYS A 86 3.52 8.89 -15.87
CA LYS A 86 3.29 7.50 -16.32
C LYS A 86 3.88 7.26 -17.72
N SER A 87 4.60 8.25 -18.29
CA SER A 87 5.18 8.13 -19.63
C SER A 87 6.39 7.19 -19.63
N ASP A 88 6.51 6.41 -20.70
CA ASP A 88 7.64 5.52 -20.92
C ASP A 88 8.98 6.27 -21.01
N PHE A 89 8.94 7.51 -21.51
CA PHE A 89 10.13 8.36 -21.58
C PHE A 89 10.76 8.62 -20.21
N LEU A 90 9.95 8.96 -19.20
CA LEU A 90 10.45 9.15 -17.83
C LEU A 90 10.94 7.85 -17.22
N LEU A 91 10.25 6.76 -17.48
CA LEU A 91 10.69 5.44 -17.01
C LEU A 91 12.07 5.10 -17.59
N VAL A 92 12.31 5.38 -18.87
CA VAL A 92 13.62 5.19 -19.51
C VAL A 92 14.67 6.09 -18.87
N ALA A 93 14.38 7.38 -18.64
CA ALA A 93 15.31 8.30 -17.99
C ALA A 93 15.70 7.85 -16.58
N VAL A 94 14.71 7.41 -15.79
CA VAL A 94 14.92 6.84 -14.43
C VAL A 94 15.72 5.55 -14.49
N SER A 95 15.46 4.70 -15.50
CA SER A 95 16.21 3.46 -15.73
C SER A 95 17.68 3.73 -16.08
N ILE A 96 17.97 4.74 -16.89
CA ILE A 96 19.35 5.15 -17.21
C ILE A 96 20.07 5.56 -15.91
N LEU A 97 19.44 6.40 -15.07
CA LEU A 97 20.02 6.80 -13.78
C LEU A 97 20.29 5.58 -12.88
N ALA A 98 19.33 4.68 -12.76
CA ALA A 98 19.46 3.48 -11.94
C ALA A 98 20.60 2.56 -12.43
N VAL A 99 20.69 2.34 -13.75
CA VAL A 99 21.74 1.53 -14.39
C VAL A 99 23.12 2.21 -14.20
N THR A 100 23.21 3.52 -14.31
CA THR A 100 24.44 4.27 -14.05
C THR A 100 24.93 4.06 -12.61
N ILE A 101 24.03 4.10 -11.63
CA ILE A 101 24.38 3.83 -10.21
C ILE A 101 24.91 2.39 -10.04
N PHE A 102 24.30 1.43 -10.72
CA PHE A 102 24.66 0.02 -10.58
C PHE A 102 25.99 -0.31 -11.27
N LEU A 103 26.19 0.17 -12.51
CA LEU A 103 27.36 -0.17 -13.33
C LEU A 103 28.62 0.64 -12.97
N THR A 104 28.46 1.85 -12.44
CA THR A 104 29.59 2.73 -12.17
C THR A 104 29.87 2.87 -10.68
N SER A 105 31.09 3.25 -10.35
CA SER A 105 31.47 3.60 -8.96
C SER A 105 31.45 5.12 -8.71
N TYR A 106 30.93 5.91 -9.65
CA TYR A 106 30.90 7.36 -9.52
C TYR A 106 29.96 7.88 -8.44
N MET A 107 28.87 7.17 -8.18
CA MET A 107 27.88 7.57 -7.16
C MET A 107 28.07 6.83 -5.84
N VAL A 108 28.33 5.52 -5.89
CA VAL A 108 28.59 4.67 -4.73
C VAL A 108 29.89 3.94 -4.98
N VAL A 109 30.96 4.38 -4.31
CA VAL A 109 32.30 3.82 -4.49
C VAL A 109 32.42 2.48 -3.79
N ASP A 110 32.11 2.45 -2.50
CA ASP A 110 32.30 1.28 -1.65
C ASP A 110 31.36 1.32 -0.45
N PHE A 111 31.44 0.34 0.41
CA PHE A 111 30.71 0.26 1.67
C PHE A 111 31.67 0.41 2.86
N LYS A 112 31.13 0.91 3.97
CA LYS A 112 31.84 0.98 5.24
C LYS A 112 31.01 0.27 6.30
N PRO A 113 31.56 -0.73 7.01
CA PRO A 113 30.86 -1.37 8.11
C PRO A 113 30.74 -0.40 9.29
N LEU A 114 29.58 -0.43 9.94
CA LEU A 114 29.28 0.35 11.14
C LEU A 114 29.39 -0.54 12.40
N PRO A 115 29.62 0.06 13.58
CA PRO A 115 29.73 -0.71 14.83
C PRO A 115 28.50 -1.53 15.20
N ASN A 116 27.34 -1.20 14.64
CA ASN A 116 26.08 -1.91 14.83
C ASN A 116 25.89 -3.13 13.92
N GLY A 117 26.92 -3.53 13.15
CA GLY A 117 26.88 -4.66 12.22
C GLY A 117 26.24 -4.37 10.87
N SER A 118 25.80 -3.14 10.62
CA SER A 118 25.26 -2.74 9.34
C SER A 118 26.33 -2.10 8.44
N ILE A 119 25.98 -1.83 7.20
CA ILE A 119 26.85 -1.16 6.25
C ILE A 119 26.32 0.23 5.93
N THR A 120 27.21 1.16 5.67
CA THR A 120 26.90 2.46 5.08
C THR A 120 27.70 2.66 3.79
N LYS A 121 27.26 3.59 2.96
CA LYS A 121 27.94 3.90 1.71
C LYS A 121 29.19 4.75 1.93
N VAL A 122 30.13 4.59 1.03
CA VAL A 122 31.16 5.59 0.74
C VAL A 122 30.67 6.36 -0.50
N ALA A 123 30.30 7.64 -0.30
CA ALA A 123 29.78 8.48 -1.37
C ALA A 123 30.85 8.78 -2.40
N GLY A 124 30.51 8.65 -3.68
CA GLY A 124 31.36 9.10 -4.79
C GLY A 124 31.13 10.58 -5.13
N GLU A 125 31.91 11.10 -6.05
CA GLU A 125 31.87 12.52 -6.47
C GLU A 125 30.49 12.94 -7.00
N TYR A 126 29.77 12.05 -7.69
CA TYR A 126 28.46 12.32 -8.29
C TYR A 126 27.27 11.85 -7.43
N TYR A 127 27.49 11.50 -6.17
CA TYR A 127 26.40 11.07 -5.27
C TYR A 127 25.32 12.16 -5.11
N PHE A 128 25.68 13.43 -5.24
CA PHE A 128 24.72 14.55 -5.18
C PHE A 128 23.63 14.47 -6.25
N ILE A 129 23.89 13.85 -7.42
CA ILE A 129 22.87 13.64 -8.48
C ILE A 129 21.73 12.78 -7.95
N PHE A 130 22.07 11.67 -7.27
CA PHE A 130 21.05 10.83 -6.61
C PHE A 130 20.26 11.62 -5.55
N GLN A 131 20.93 12.46 -4.76
CA GLN A 131 20.26 13.26 -3.73
C GLN A 131 19.30 14.28 -4.37
N ILE A 132 19.73 15.02 -5.38
CA ILE A 132 18.86 15.97 -6.11
C ILE A 132 17.67 15.25 -6.72
N TYR A 133 17.90 14.10 -7.35
CA TYR A 133 16.82 13.28 -7.89
C TYR A 133 15.82 12.87 -6.79
N ALA A 134 16.30 12.31 -5.68
CA ALA A 134 15.45 11.84 -4.61
C ALA A 134 14.62 12.99 -4.00
N ILE A 135 15.25 14.14 -3.71
CA ILE A 135 14.54 15.32 -3.17
C ILE A 135 13.49 15.81 -4.17
N SER A 136 13.87 15.96 -5.44
CA SER A 136 12.98 16.48 -6.47
C SER A 136 11.75 15.59 -6.68
N ILE A 137 11.93 14.28 -6.75
CA ILE A 137 10.81 13.34 -6.97
C ILE A 137 9.90 13.24 -5.75
N LEU A 138 10.45 13.32 -4.53
CA LEU A 138 9.66 13.29 -3.29
C LEU A 138 8.85 14.59 -3.13
N LEU A 139 9.45 15.75 -3.40
CA LEU A 139 8.73 17.03 -3.40
C LEU A 139 7.68 17.09 -4.51
N LEU A 140 7.94 16.51 -5.68
CA LEU A 140 6.98 16.39 -6.76
C LEU A 140 5.76 15.54 -6.30
N ALA A 141 5.99 14.41 -5.63
CA ALA A 141 4.93 13.57 -5.10
C ALA A 141 4.00 14.34 -4.16
N LEU A 142 4.56 15.12 -3.22
CA LEU A 142 3.77 15.98 -2.33
C LEU A 142 3.04 17.09 -3.09
N ASN A 143 3.73 17.77 -4.02
CA ASN A 143 3.14 18.87 -4.78
C ASN A 143 1.92 18.42 -5.61
N VAL A 144 1.98 17.23 -6.20
CA VAL A 144 0.87 16.66 -6.98
C VAL A 144 -0.36 16.46 -6.09
N LEU A 145 -0.19 15.94 -4.86
CA LEU A 145 -1.29 15.76 -3.91
C LEU A 145 -1.84 17.10 -3.40
N ILE A 146 -0.96 18.04 -3.02
CA ILE A 146 -1.33 19.37 -2.50
C ILE A 146 -2.07 20.16 -3.57
N ARG A 147 -1.57 20.20 -4.81
CA ARG A 147 -2.24 20.91 -5.91
C ARG A 147 -3.67 20.42 -6.10
N ARG A 148 -3.89 19.11 -6.00
CA ARG A 148 -5.23 18.53 -6.17
C ARG A 148 -6.17 18.90 -5.01
N LEU A 149 -5.66 19.03 -3.79
CA LEU A 149 -6.44 19.48 -2.63
C LEU A 149 -6.93 20.93 -2.77
N VAL A 150 -6.08 21.80 -3.34
CA VAL A 150 -6.40 23.24 -3.53
C VAL A 150 -7.33 23.45 -4.73
N THR A 151 -7.21 22.64 -5.78
CA THR A 151 -8.04 22.75 -6.98
C THR A 151 -9.47 22.25 -6.68
N ARG A 152 -10.48 22.88 -7.28
CA ARG A 152 -11.87 22.40 -7.20
C ARG A 152 -11.97 21.01 -7.81
N CYS A 153 -12.21 20.02 -6.97
CA CYS A 153 -12.38 18.62 -7.38
C CYS A 153 -13.51 17.97 -6.57
N ASP A 154 -13.93 16.80 -7.03
CA ASP A 154 -14.93 15.99 -6.35
C ASP A 154 -14.53 15.70 -4.90
N TYR A 155 -15.51 15.67 -3.98
CA TYR A 155 -15.28 15.43 -2.54
C TYR A 155 -14.52 14.13 -2.29
N GLN A 156 -14.88 13.03 -2.97
CA GLN A 156 -14.22 11.74 -2.81
C GLN A 156 -12.73 11.82 -3.18
N LEU A 157 -12.41 12.45 -4.31
CA LEU A 157 -11.04 12.61 -4.75
C LEU A 157 -10.23 13.49 -3.78
N ARG A 158 -10.83 14.53 -3.23
CA ARG A 158 -10.20 15.39 -2.21
C ARG A 158 -9.84 14.59 -0.96
N VAL A 159 -10.76 13.75 -0.46
CA VAL A 159 -10.51 12.89 0.71
C VAL A 159 -9.43 11.87 0.42
N GLN A 160 -9.39 11.26 -0.78
CA GLN A 160 -8.33 10.36 -1.20
C GLN A 160 -6.95 11.03 -1.17
N CYS A 161 -6.84 12.23 -1.75
CA CYS A 161 -5.60 12.99 -1.74
C CYS A 161 -5.17 13.40 -0.33
N LEU A 162 -6.11 13.76 0.55
CA LEU A 162 -5.84 14.10 1.95
C LEU A 162 -5.26 12.90 2.71
N ILE A 163 -5.87 11.73 2.55
CA ILE A 163 -5.41 10.50 3.19
C ILE A 163 -4.01 10.12 2.70
N ALA A 164 -3.77 10.19 1.39
CA ALA A 164 -2.46 9.94 0.81
C ALA A 164 -1.43 10.95 1.34
N LEU A 165 -1.79 12.23 1.43
CA LEU A 165 -0.90 13.25 1.98
C LEU A 165 -0.55 12.97 3.44
N LEU A 166 -1.54 12.67 4.29
CA LEU A 166 -1.32 12.34 5.70
C LEU A 166 -0.44 11.11 5.90
N ALA A 167 -0.59 10.10 5.03
CA ALA A 167 0.20 8.88 5.11
C ALA A 167 1.63 9.06 4.59
N PHE A 168 1.81 9.76 3.47
CA PHE A 168 3.11 9.86 2.79
C PHE A 168 3.99 10.99 3.34
N THR A 169 3.41 12.07 3.88
CA THR A 169 4.18 13.20 4.41
C THR A 169 5.17 12.79 5.52
N PRO A 170 4.78 12.04 6.55
CA PRO A 170 5.74 11.62 7.59
C PRO A 170 6.90 10.81 7.02
N PHE A 171 6.63 9.90 6.10
CA PHE A 171 7.65 9.10 5.43
C PHE A 171 8.63 9.97 4.63
N ILE A 172 8.12 10.91 3.83
CA ILE A 172 8.95 11.83 3.05
C ILE A 172 9.80 12.72 3.96
N LEU A 173 9.21 13.24 5.04
CA LEU A 173 9.95 14.04 6.03
C LEU A 173 11.09 13.25 6.68
N VAL A 174 10.86 11.99 7.04
CA VAL A 174 11.91 11.10 7.56
C VAL A 174 13.04 10.98 6.54
N ILE A 175 12.75 10.69 5.27
CA ILE A 175 13.80 10.57 4.24
C ILE A 175 14.60 11.86 4.10
N LEU A 176 13.92 13.01 4.00
CA LEU A 176 14.57 14.31 3.84
C LEU A 176 15.44 14.64 5.05
N SER A 177 14.94 14.40 6.28
CA SER A 177 15.70 14.60 7.50
C SER A 177 16.95 13.71 7.56
N LEU A 178 16.82 12.46 7.15
CA LEU A 178 17.91 11.52 7.07
C LEU A 178 18.98 11.96 6.06
N MET A 179 18.55 12.42 4.88
CA MET A 179 19.49 12.94 3.87
C MET A 179 20.23 14.16 4.38
N PHE A 180 19.55 15.06 5.10
CA PHE A 180 20.15 16.23 5.71
C PHE A 180 21.18 15.88 6.79
N VAL A 181 20.85 14.97 7.71
CA VAL A 181 21.77 14.50 8.76
C VAL A 181 23.02 13.84 8.17
N MET A 182 22.87 13.09 7.06
CA MET A 182 24.02 12.52 6.36
C MET A 182 24.91 13.57 5.71
N GLN A 183 24.35 14.69 5.21
CA GLN A 183 25.16 15.80 4.69
C GLN A 183 25.96 16.50 5.78
N LEU A 184 25.46 16.52 7.03
CA LEU A 184 26.22 17.03 8.19
C LEU A 184 27.39 16.11 8.62
N GLY A 185 27.63 15.01 7.89
CA GLY A 185 28.74 14.09 8.15
C GLY A 185 28.46 12.98 9.14
N TYR A 186 27.24 12.91 9.69
CA TYR A 186 26.88 11.82 10.60
C TYR A 186 26.73 10.50 9.84
N GLN A 187 27.52 9.51 10.21
CA GLN A 187 27.45 8.15 9.67
C GLN A 187 26.46 7.34 10.50
N ILE A 188 25.18 7.46 10.20
CA ILE A 188 24.12 6.73 10.89
C ILE A 188 23.61 5.65 9.95
N ASN A 189 23.32 4.46 10.48
CA ASN A 189 22.56 3.47 9.73
C ASN A 189 21.08 3.85 9.75
N MET A 190 20.65 4.36 8.62
CA MET A 190 19.32 4.93 8.43
C MET A 190 18.29 3.91 7.95
N VAL A 191 18.76 2.75 7.57
CA VAL A 191 17.99 1.78 6.79
C VAL A 191 16.87 1.20 7.63
N GLY A 192 17.10 0.87 8.91
CA GLY A 192 16.06 0.38 9.82
C GLY A 192 14.95 1.39 10.07
N PHE A 193 15.30 2.67 10.20
CA PHE A 193 14.32 3.75 10.33
C PHE A 193 13.48 3.94 9.07
N LEU A 194 14.11 3.82 7.90
CA LEU A 194 13.42 3.94 6.61
C LEU A 194 12.42 2.81 6.40
N SER A 195 12.79 1.58 6.71
CA SER A 195 11.91 0.43 6.62
C SER A 195 10.73 0.52 7.58
N LEU A 196 10.97 0.98 8.80
CA LEU A 196 9.91 1.20 9.78
C LEU A 196 8.97 2.33 9.35
N ALA A 197 9.52 3.45 8.85
CA ALA A 197 8.74 4.56 8.32
C ALA A 197 7.89 4.16 7.11
N THR A 198 8.45 3.34 6.19
CA THR A 198 7.70 2.80 5.05
C THR A 198 6.55 1.90 5.50
N SER A 199 6.78 1.05 6.48
CA SER A 199 5.75 0.14 7.01
C SER A 199 4.65 0.91 7.71
N PHE A 200 5.01 1.92 8.50
CA PHE A 200 4.05 2.82 9.15
C PHE A 200 3.23 3.61 8.12
N MET A 201 3.88 4.14 7.07
CA MET A 201 3.23 4.82 5.95
C MET A 201 2.20 3.91 5.27
N LEU A 202 2.58 2.67 4.94
CA LEU A 202 1.69 1.69 4.32
C LEU A 202 0.51 1.35 5.23
N LEU A 203 0.76 1.11 6.52
CA LEU A 203 -0.28 0.81 7.50
C LEU A 203 -1.24 1.99 7.67
N MET A 204 -0.73 3.22 7.80
CA MET A 204 -1.56 4.42 7.87
C MET A 204 -2.41 4.60 6.61
N PHE A 205 -1.78 4.49 5.43
CA PHE A 205 -2.48 4.65 4.16
C PHE A 205 -3.63 3.66 4.03
N ILE A 206 -3.36 2.40 4.32
CA ILE A 206 -4.34 1.33 4.22
C ILE A 206 -5.44 1.50 5.28
N SER A 207 -5.10 1.75 6.54
CA SER A 207 -6.08 1.94 7.63
C SER A 207 -7.00 3.14 7.39
N LEU A 208 -6.44 4.27 6.95
CA LEU A 208 -7.24 5.47 6.65
C LEU A 208 -8.11 5.26 5.40
N SER A 209 -7.59 4.59 4.37
CA SER A 209 -8.35 4.26 3.17
C SER A 209 -9.53 3.35 3.46
N ASP A 210 -9.35 2.36 4.33
CA ASP A 210 -10.41 1.45 4.77
C ASP A 210 -11.47 2.18 5.61
N LYS A 211 -11.04 2.99 6.58
CA LYS A 211 -11.95 3.78 7.42
C LYS A 211 -12.86 4.70 6.60
N HIS A 212 -12.34 5.28 5.53
CA HIS A 212 -13.10 6.19 4.65
C HIS A 212 -13.68 5.49 3.42
N LYS A 213 -13.53 4.16 3.30
CA LYS A 213 -14.10 3.33 2.21
C LYS A 213 -13.71 3.80 0.80
N LEU A 214 -12.56 4.44 0.68
CA LEU A 214 -12.10 5.07 -0.55
C LEU A 214 -11.45 4.09 -1.52
N PHE A 215 -10.85 3.04 -0.97
CA PHE A 215 -10.23 1.97 -1.74
C PHE A 215 -10.63 0.63 -1.12
N THR A 216 -11.16 -0.27 -1.90
CA THR A 216 -11.45 -1.66 -1.49
C THR A 216 -10.16 -2.47 -1.34
N MET A 217 -9.13 -1.89 -0.71
CA MET A 217 -7.84 -2.55 -0.56
C MET A 217 -7.81 -3.56 0.57
N MET A 218 -8.74 -3.45 1.52
CA MET A 218 -8.71 -4.21 2.76
C MET A 218 -9.84 -5.23 2.92
N SER A 219 -10.40 -5.74 1.83
CA SER A 219 -11.38 -6.85 1.92
C SER A 219 -10.84 -8.12 2.60
N PHE A 220 -9.56 -8.10 2.99
CA PHE A 220 -8.85 -9.26 3.55
C PHE A 220 -8.25 -9.08 4.95
N VAL A 221 -8.43 -7.94 5.60
CA VAL A 221 -7.92 -7.81 6.98
C VAL A 221 -8.60 -8.86 7.85
N PRO A 222 -7.81 -9.67 8.59
CA PRO A 222 -8.37 -10.59 9.57
C PRO A 222 -9.25 -9.77 10.52
N PHE A 223 -10.48 -10.24 10.75
CA PHE A 223 -11.49 -9.58 11.59
C PHE A 223 -12.17 -8.33 11.01
N SER A 224 -11.89 -7.90 9.76
CA SER A 224 -12.71 -6.87 9.13
C SER A 224 -14.12 -7.39 8.83
N ARG A 225 -15.14 -6.51 8.93
CA ARG A 225 -16.52 -6.87 8.62
C ARG A 225 -16.68 -7.26 7.14
N GLU A 226 -15.96 -6.61 6.25
CA GLU A 226 -15.92 -6.92 4.81
C GLU A 226 -15.46 -8.36 4.57
N ARG A 227 -14.43 -8.81 5.31
CA ARG A 227 -13.98 -10.22 5.25
C ARG A 227 -15.05 -11.16 5.75
N GLN A 228 -15.76 -10.82 6.84
CA GLN A 228 -16.84 -11.64 7.37
C GLN A 228 -17.97 -11.78 6.34
N TYR A 229 -18.39 -10.69 5.69
CA TYR A 229 -19.41 -10.73 4.63
C TYR A 229 -18.92 -11.55 3.43
N ARG A 230 -17.69 -11.36 2.99
CA ARG A 230 -17.13 -12.16 1.90
C ARG A 230 -17.03 -13.64 2.24
N LEU A 231 -16.63 -13.99 3.46
CA LEU A 231 -16.58 -15.38 3.91
C LEU A 231 -17.99 -15.99 3.99
N LYS A 232 -18.99 -15.24 4.44
CA LYS A 232 -20.41 -15.68 4.40
C LYS A 232 -20.83 -15.96 2.96
N LEU A 233 -20.59 -15.04 2.03
CA LEU A 233 -20.91 -15.24 0.60
C LEU A 233 -20.17 -16.43 -0.01
N LEU A 234 -18.87 -16.57 0.27
CA LEU A 234 -18.08 -17.72 -0.18
C LEU A 234 -18.58 -19.04 0.40
N LYS A 235 -18.99 -19.06 1.67
CA LYS A 235 -19.60 -20.25 2.29
C LYS A 235 -20.89 -20.65 1.57
N LEU A 236 -21.74 -19.68 1.22
CA LEU A 236 -22.95 -19.90 0.43
C LEU A 236 -22.63 -20.41 -0.98
N MET A 237 -21.64 -19.84 -1.64
CA MET A 237 -21.21 -20.27 -2.98
C MET A 237 -20.59 -21.67 -2.99
N ARG A 238 -19.86 -22.06 -1.94
CA ARG A 238 -19.33 -23.43 -1.80
C ARG A 238 -20.37 -24.54 -1.78
N GLN A 239 -21.60 -24.21 -1.49
CA GLN A 239 -22.70 -25.18 -1.59
C GLN A 239 -22.94 -25.63 -3.06
N PHE A 240 -22.37 -24.90 -4.04
CA PHE A 240 -22.41 -25.24 -5.45
C PHE A 240 -21.14 -25.95 -5.97
N ASP A 241 -20.07 -26.05 -5.14
CA ASP A 241 -18.76 -26.62 -5.57
C ASP A 241 -18.77 -28.18 -5.54
N GLY A 242 -19.85 -28.82 -5.09
CA GLY A 242 -20.00 -30.27 -5.08
C GLY A 242 -20.69 -30.80 -6.37
N PRO A 243 -20.55 -32.11 -6.65
CA PRO A 243 -21.30 -32.72 -7.76
C PRO A 243 -22.80 -32.59 -7.46
N ILE A 244 -23.49 -31.81 -8.33
CA ILE A 244 -24.92 -31.46 -8.20
C ILE A 244 -25.83 -32.69 -8.31
N VAL A 245 -25.28 -33.86 -8.68
CA VAL A 245 -26.01 -35.09 -8.89
C VAL A 245 -26.49 -35.65 -7.56
N GLY A 246 -27.78 -35.52 -7.29
CA GLY A 246 -28.46 -36.12 -6.12
C GLY A 246 -28.68 -35.19 -4.92
N GLN A 247 -28.27 -33.93 -4.95
CA GLN A 247 -28.55 -32.97 -3.90
C GLN A 247 -29.71 -32.04 -4.27
N HIS A 248 -30.72 -31.96 -3.38
CA HIS A 248 -31.78 -30.96 -3.53
C HIS A 248 -31.27 -29.57 -3.09
N ILE A 249 -30.90 -28.75 -4.05
CA ILE A 249 -30.47 -27.37 -3.80
C ILE A 249 -31.70 -26.47 -3.68
N ASN A 250 -31.94 -25.91 -2.51
CA ASN A 250 -33.00 -24.93 -2.32
C ASN A 250 -32.53 -23.52 -2.72
N ILE A 251 -32.65 -23.24 -4.03
CA ILE A 251 -32.23 -21.94 -4.62
C ILE A 251 -32.90 -20.75 -3.89
N LYS A 252 -34.18 -20.90 -3.47
CA LYS A 252 -34.89 -19.80 -2.78
C LYS A 252 -34.27 -19.48 -1.42
N ALA A 253 -33.83 -20.50 -0.66
CA ALA A 253 -33.16 -20.33 0.60
C ALA A 253 -31.81 -19.61 0.41
N ILE A 254 -31.01 -20.06 -0.54
CA ILE A 254 -29.69 -19.45 -0.85
C ILE A 254 -29.86 -18.01 -1.30
N LEU A 255 -30.79 -17.71 -2.21
CA LEU A 255 -31.05 -16.34 -2.66
C LEU A 255 -31.48 -15.45 -1.50
N LYS A 256 -32.31 -15.95 -0.57
CA LYS A 256 -32.73 -15.22 0.62
C LYS A 256 -31.53 -14.87 1.54
N GLU A 257 -30.63 -15.84 1.76
CA GLU A 257 -29.42 -15.62 2.55
C GLU A 257 -28.45 -14.64 1.89
N VAL A 258 -28.22 -14.77 0.58
CA VAL A 258 -27.39 -13.82 -0.19
C VAL A 258 -27.98 -12.41 -0.12
N GLU A 259 -29.29 -12.29 -0.30
CA GLU A 259 -29.99 -11.01 -0.19
C GLU A 259 -29.83 -10.40 1.22
N GLY A 260 -29.94 -11.23 2.26
CA GLY A 260 -29.72 -10.83 3.64
C GLY A 260 -28.33 -10.28 3.87
N VAL A 261 -27.30 -10.98 3.40
CA VAL A 261 -25.90 -10.53 3.51
C VAL A 261 -25.69 -9.22 2.78
N VAL A 262 -26.29 -9.04 1.59
CA VAL A 262 -26.17 -7.80 0.80
C VAL A 262 -26.88 -6.63 1.49
N ILE A 263 -28.07 -6.83 2.05
CA ILE A 263 -28.80 -5.78 2.77
C ILE A 263 -28.02 -5.37 4.03
N ASP A 264 -27.55 -6.32 4.82
CA ASP A 264 -26.80 -6.06 6.05
C ASP A 264 -25.47 -5.32 5.74
N HIS A 265 -24.78 -5.75 4.70
CA HIS A 265 -23.58 -5.05 4.22
C HIS A 265 -23.90 -3.62 3.79
N THR A 266 -25.00 -3.38 3.06
CA THR A 266 -25.37 -2.04 2.57
C THR A 266 -25.83 -1.14 3.71
N ASN A 267 -26.60 -1.66 4.69
CA ASN A 267 -27.02 -0.93 5.88
C ASN A 267 -25.84 -0.43 6.71
N HIS A 268 -24.73 -1.17 6.69
CA HIS A 268 -23.52 -0.71 7.38
C HIS A 268 -22.87 0.53 6.72
N TYR A 269 -23.06 0.70 5.42
CA TYR A 269 -22.43 1.80 4.67
C TYR A 269 -23.27 3.06 4.59
N PHE A 270 -24.59 2.94 4.68
CA PHE A 270 -25.50 4.08 4.52
C PHE A 270 -26.29 4.28 5.83
N PRO A 271 -26.31 5.52 6.36
CA PRO A 271 -26.95 5.83 7.64
C PRO A 271 -28.48 5.81 7.59
N THR A 272 -29.06 5.88 6.38
CA THR A 272 -30.52 5.94 6.22
C THR A 272 -31.07 4.82 5.36
N GLN A 273 -32.21 4.25 5.75
CA GLN A 273 -32.89 3.22 4.96
C GLN A 273 -33.24 3.69 3.53
N LYS A 274 -33.48 4.98 3.35
CA LYS A 274 -33.74 5.57 2.05
C LYS A 274 -32.55 5.47 1.10
N GLU A 275 -31.35 5.72 1.60
CA GLU A 275 -30.12 5.58 0.81
C GLU A 275 -29.83 4.11 0.49
N VAL A 276 -30.04 3.23 1.44
CA VAL A 276 -29.90 1.77 1.23
C VAL A 276 -30.87 1.29 0.16
N ALA A 277 -32.15 1.66 0.24
CA ALA A 277 -33.17 1.31 -0.75
C ALA A 277 -32.80 1.82 -2.15
N LYS A 278 -32.31 3.07 -2.25
CA LYS A 278 -31.84 3.67 -3.51
C LYS A 278 -30.66 2.91 -4.09
N MET A 279 -29.66 2.53 -3.26
CA MET A 279 -28.49 1.78 -3.71
C MET A 279 -28.83 0.36 -4.16
N LEU A 280 -29.77 -0.30 -3.47
CA LEU A 280 -30.22 -1.63 -3.82
C LEU A 280 -31.31 -1.63 -4.94
N THR A 281 -31.70 -0.46 -5.43
CA THR A 281 -32.75 -0.30 -6.46
C THR A 281 -34.09 -0.96 -6.08
N ILE A 282 -34.44 -0.92 -4.78
CA ILE A 282 -35.69 -1.43 -4.24
C ILE A 282 -36.46 -0.30 -3.55
N SER A 283 -37.78 -0.50 -3.33
CA SER A 283 -38.56 0.46 -2.55
C SER A 283 -38.27 0.37 -1.07
N GLU A 284 -38.38 1.50 -0.33
CA GLU A 284 -38.19 1.54 1.12
C GLU A 284 -39.09 0.56 1.86
N SER A 285 -40.34 0.43 1.41
CA SER A 285 -41.29 -0.53 1.97
C SER A 285 -40.90 -2.01 1.73
N SER A 286 -40.24 -2.28 0.60
CA SER A 286 -39.70 -3.62 0.32
C SER A 286 -38.49 -3.90 1.19
N LEU A 287 -37.61 -2.93 1.38
CA LEU A 287 -36.45 -3.04 2.28
C LEU A 287 -36.87 -3.32 3.71
N SER A 288 -37.81 -2.49 4.25
CA SER A 288 -38.33 -2.67 5.62
C SER A 288 -38.89 -4.06 5.85
N ARG A 289 -39.75 -4.58 4.94
CA ARG A 289 -40.28 -5.94 5.05
C ARG A 289 -39.19 -7.02 5.05
N LYS A 290 -38.11 -6.80 4.30
CA LYS A 290 -36.99 -7.76 4.22
C LYS A 290 -36.15 -7.75 5.49
N VAL A 291 -35.88 -6.57 6.06
CA VAL A 291 -35.18 -6.39 7.33
C VAL A 291 -36.01 -7.00 8.48
N ASP A 292 -37.31 -6.71 8.54
CA ASP A 292 -38.23 -7.27 9.59
C ASP A 292 -38.31 -8.78 9.54
N ARG A 293 -38.23 -9.39 8.36
CA ARG A 293 -38.20 -10.86 8.22
C ARG A 293 -36.91 -11.48 8.74
N GLN A 294 -35.76 -10.79 8.53
CA GLN A 294 -34.48 -11.25 9.05
C GLN A 294 -34.37 -11.16 10.56
N THR A 295 -35.02 -10.17 11.17
CA THR A 295 -35.02 -9.99 12.65
C THR A 295 -35.94 -10.94 13.35
N LYS A 296 -36.94 -11.50 12.64
CA LYS A 296 -37.96 -12.42 13.22
C LYS A 296 -37.64 -13.91 13.07
N GLU A 297 -36.67 -14.28 12.26
CA GLU A 297 -36.20 -15.66 12.20
C GLU A 297 -35.07 -15.83 13.23
N PRO A 298 -35.28 -16.59 14.33
CA PRO A 298 -34.21 -16.86 15.28
C PRO A 298 -33.12 -17.65 14.58
N GLN A 299 -31.88 -17.34 14.95
CA GLN A 299 -30.69 -18.14 14.62
C GLN A 299 -30.78 -19.47 15.42
N ASP A 300 -31.68 -20.34 14.99
CA ASP A 300 -31.66 -21.74 15.41
C ASP A 300 -30.70 -22.43 14.43
N GLU A 301 -29.43 -22.52 14.81
CA GLU A 301 -28.56 -23.61 14.37
C GLU A 301 -27.23 -23.47 15.13
N ASP A 302 -27.10 -24.32 16.16
CA ASP A 302 -25.84 -24.77 16.73
C ASP A 302 -25.03 -25.62 15.72
#